data_d418e6be1ebdfc905a3c186a08dfbb66
#
_entry.id   d418e6be1ebdfc905a3c186a08dfbb66
#
_cell.length_a   1.000
_cell.length_b   1.000
_cell.length_c   1.000
_cell.angle_alpha   90.00
_cell.angle_beta   90.00
_cell.angle_gamma   90.00
#
_symmetry.space_group_name_H-M   'P 1'
#
loop_
_entity.id
_entity.type
_entity.pdbx_description
1 polymer ?
#
loop_
_entity_poly.entity_id
_entity_poly.type
_entity_poly.pdbx_seq_one_letter_code
_entity_poly.pdbx_strand_id
1 'polypeptide(L)'
;RALLQFDERLTPPDTRFHYAGRDTAALGLVLSRATGRSLSELLSTRIWQPIGAEADAAWSIDAAGHEAAFCCLNATLRDWGRLALLLARDGEWEGRQLIPRDWMREATTATAPGHFLAPGTAARFYGYGFQTWILPNGGMGERRQFALLGIHGQAILVDPEQRLALV
;
A
#
# COMPACT_ATOMS: atom_id res chain seq x y z
N ARG A 1 15.39 1.65 17.92
CA ARG A 1 15.26 2.40 19.20
C ARG A 1 14.22 3.50 19.14
N ALA A 2 14.12 4.28 18.04
CA ALA A 2 13.13 5.37 17.93
C ALA A 2 11.68 4.91 18.11
N LEU A 3 11.29 3.76 17.55
CA LEU A 3 9.92 3.23 17.69
C LEU A 3 9.59 2.79 19.12
N LEU A 4 10.58 2.41 19.92
CA LEU A 4 10.37 2.02 21.32
C LEU A 4 10.03 3.19 22.26
N GLN A 5 10.08 4.42 21.77
CA GLN A 5 9.66 5.61 22.49
C GLN A 5 8.13 5.83 22.42
N PHE A 6 7.44 5.07 21.57
CA PHE A 6 5.99 5.15 21.35
C PHE A 6 5.33 3.87 21.89
N ASP A 7 5.43 3.64 23.19
CA ASP A 7 4.88 2.48 23.88
C ASP A 7 3.52 2.74 24.52
N GLU A 8 3.08 4.00 24.56
CA GLU A 8 1.80 4.39 25.12
C GLU A 8 0.67 4.19 24.11
N ARG A 9 -0.33 3.43 24.50
CA ARG A 9 -1.57 3.25 23.74
C ARG A 9 -2.48 4.45 23.95
N LEU A 10 -2.70 5.25 22.91
CA LEU A 10 -3.56 6.43 22.96
C LEU A 10 -5.06 6.11 22.93
N THR A 11 -5.46 5.07 22.22
CA THR A 11 -6.86 4.63 22.09
C THR A 11 -6.92 3.10 21.95
N PRO A 12 -8.07 2.47 22.26
CA PRO A 12 -8.28 1.07 21.94
C PRO A 12 -8.11 0.81 20.42
N PRO A 13 -7.72 -0.41 20.01
CA PRO A 13 -7.67 -0.77 18.58
C PRO A 13 -9.03 -0.53 17.92
N ASP A 14 -9.01 -0.16 16.65
CA ASP A 14 -10.19 0.01 15.77
C ASP A 14 -11.22 1.04 16.26
N THR A 15 -10.82 1.98 17.14
CA THR A 15 -11.73 3.02 17.66
C THR A 15 -11.50 4.40 17.06
N ARG A 16 -10.30 4.66 16.51
CA ARG A 16 -9.93 5.95 15.94
C ARG A 16 -8.93 5.78 14.81
N PHE A 17 -9.23 6.38 13.68
CA PHE A 17 -8.27 6.51 12.59
C PHE A 17 -7.17 7.51 12.96
N HIS A 18 -5.92 7.12 12.73
CA HIS A 18 -4.76 7.99 12.86
C HIS A 18 -3.71 7.62 11.81
N TYR A 19 -3.51 8.46 10.82
CA TYR A 19 -2.48 8.25 9.79
C TYR A 19 -1.09 8.55 10.37
N ALA A 20 -0.26 7.52 10.50
CA ALA A 20 1.07 7.69 11.09
C ALA A 20 2.13 6.82 10.41
N GLY A 21 3.16 7.46 9.84
CA GLY A 21 4.29 6.77 9.21
C GLY A 21 5.05 5.82 10.16
N ARG A 22 5.03 6.10 11.47
CA ARG A 22 5.64 5.21 12.48
C ARG A 22 5.01 3.81 12.51
N ASP A 23 3.71 3.70 12.24
CA ASP A 23 3.00 2.43 12.26
C ASP A 23 3.42 1.58 11.05
N THR A 24 3.56 2.20 9.89
CA THR A 24 4.13 1.56 8.70
C THR A 24 5.62 1.18 8.90
N ALA A 25 6.39 2.03 9.59
CA ALA A 25 7.78 1.68 9.95
C ALA A 25 7.83 0.46 10.88
N ALA A 26 6.90 0.35 11.84
CA ALA A 26 6.78 -0.83 12.70
C ALA A 26 6.43 -2.10 11.90
N LEU A 27 5.49 -2.00 10.95
CA LEU A 27 5.16 -3.10 10.04
C LEU A 27 6.37 -3.56 9.23
N GLY A 28 7.17 -2.62 8.70
CA GLY A 28 8.42 -2.94 7.99
C GLY A 28 9.39 -3.74 8.84
N LEU A 29 9.60 -3.33 10.11
CA LEU A 29 10.46 -4.08 11.03
C LEU A 29 9.91 -5.46 11.38
N VAL A 30 8.61 -5.58 11.59
CA VAL A 30 7.95 -6.88 11.84
C VAL A 30 8.15 -7.80 10.65
N LEU A 31 7.93 -7.31 9.43
CA LEU A 31 8.10 -8.08 8.21
C LEU A 31 9.54 -8.56 8.02
N SER A 32 10.52 -7.66 8.19
CA SER A 32 11.94 -8.01 8.08
C SER A 32 12.35 -9.06 9.12
N ARG A 33 11.88 -8.94 10.35
CA ARG A 33 12.21 -9.91 11.42
C ARG A 33 11.54 -11.26 11.21
N ALA A 34 10.27 -11.27 10.79
CA ALA A 34 9.51 -12.49 10.55
C ALA A 34 10.06 -13.29 9.37
N THR A 35 10.64 -12.62 8.38
CA THR A 35 11.16 -13.25 7.15
C THR A 35 12.67 -13.47 7.18
N GLY A 36 13.40 -12.79 8.05
CA GLY A 36 14.86 -12.75 8.06
C GLY A 36 15.48 -12.02 6.86
N ARG A 37 14.68 -11.20 6.14
CA ARG A 37 15.09 -10.54 4.89
C ARG A 37 14.83 -9.03 4.98
N SER A 38 15.57 -8.24 4.20
CA SER A 38 15.30 -6.81 4.03
C SER A 38 14.01 -6.58 3.22
N LEU A 39 13.40 -5.38 3.34
CA LEU A 39 12.22 -5.04 2.54
C LEU A 39 12.57 -4.95 1.05
N SER A 40 13.76 -4.45 0.71
CA SER A 40 14.26 -4.40 -0.66
C SER A 40 14.38 -5.79 -1.27
N GLU A 41 14.90 -6.76 -0.53
CA GLU A 41 15.01 -8.16 -0.96
C GLU A 41 13.62 -8.79 -1.17
N LEU A 42 12.68 -8.54 -0.26
CA LEU A 42 11.31 -9.02 -0.38
C LEU A 42 10.61 -8.39 -1.60
N LEU A 43 10.69 -7.08 -1.75
CA LEU A 43 10.12 -6.38 -2.91
C LEU A 43 10.72 -6.91 -4.21
N SER A 44 12.06 -6.97 -4.28
CA SER A 44 12.77 -7.44 -5.48
C SER A 44 12.30 -8.83 -5.90
N THR A 45 12.35 -9.79 -4.98
CA THR A 45 12.10 -11.20 -5.31
C THR A 45 10.64 -11.56 -5.45
N ARG A 46 9.72 -10.87 -4.75
CA ARG A 46 8.30 -11.20 -4.75
C ARG A 46 7.48 -10.41 -5.76
N ILE A 47 7.92 -9.19 -6.08
CA ILE A 47 7.15 -8.27 -6.93
C ILE A 47 7.97 -7.77 -8.10
N TRP A 48 9.11 -7.09 -7.86
CA TRP A 48 9.82 -6.30 -8.85
C TRP A 48 10.34 -7.11 -10.03
N GLN A 49 11.05 -8.19 -9.73
CA GLN A 49 11.52 -9.14 -10.75
C GLN A 49 10.35 -9.88 -11.43
N PRO A 50 9.37 -10.45 -10.69
CA PRO A 50 8.23 -11.12 -11.29
C PRO A 50 7.39 -10.27 -12.24
N ILE A 51 7.25 -8.95 -12.01
CA ILE A 51 6.52 -8.06 -12.93
C ILE A 51 7.38 -7.58 -14.12
N GLY A 52 8.63 -8.00 -14.22
CA GLY A 52 9.53 -7.61 -15.29
C GLY A 52 9.90 -6.13 -15.26
N ALA A 53 10.17 -5.57 -14.07
CA ALA A 53 10.65 -4.20 -13.95
C ALA A 53 11.92 -3.97 -14.80
N GLU A 54 11.98 -2.85 -15.51
CA GLU A 54 13.06 -2.55 -16.46
C GLU A 54 14.31 -1.99 -15.79
N ALA A 55 14.12 -1.38 -14.61
CA ALA A 55 15.20 -0.75 -13.87
C ALA A 55 15.14 -1.11 -12.38
N ASP A 56 16.29 -0.95 -11.73
CA ASP A 56 16.37 -1.05 -10.28
C ASP A 56 15.58 0.08 -9.61
N ALA A 57 14.90 -0.25 -8.52
CA ALA A 57 14.35 0.74 -7.61
C ALA A 57 15.35 1.05 -6.49
N ALA A 58 15.36 2.30 -6.03
CA ALA A 58 16.18 2.73 -4.90
C ALA A 58 15.31 3.06 -3.69
N TRP A 59 15.60 2.48 -2.55
CA TRP A 59 14.88 2.74 -1.31
C TRP A 59 15.79 3.44 -0.30
N SER A 60 15.32 4.54 0.30
CA SER A 60 16.08 5.23 1.34
C SER A 60 16.17 4.39 2.60
N ILE A 61 17.36 4.37 3.20
CA ILE A 61 17.64 3.65 4.44
C ILE A 61 17.97 4.61 5.58
N ASP A 62 17.74 4.18 6.80
CA ASP A 62 18.20 4.89 8.01
C ASP A 62 19.68 4.64 8.28
N ALA A 63 20.24 5.27 9.32
CA ALA A 63 21.64 5.10 9.72
C ALA A 63 21.99 3.67 10.18
N ALA A 64 21.00 2.83 10.44
CA ALA A 64 21.18 1.42 10.81
C ALA A 64 21.00 0.47 9.61
N GLY A 65 20.75 1.00 8.42
CA GLY A 65 20.57 0.24 7.18
C GLY A 65 19.17 -0.33 6.96
N HIS A 66 18.15 0.11 7.72
CA HIS A 66 16.78 -0.33 7.51
C HIS A 66 16.07 0.59 6.53
N GLU A 67 15.32 0.02 5.59
CA GLU A 67 14.52 0.78 4.65
C GLU A 67 13.41 1.59 5.36
N ALA A 68 13.19 2.80 4.88
CA ALA A 68 12.11 3.66 5.35
C ALA A 68 10.75 3.12 4.83
N ALA A 69 10.18 2.14 5.51
CA ALA A 69 8.98 1.42 5.06
C ALA A 69 7.78 2.33 4.76
N PHE A 70 7.74 3.52 5.36
CA PHE A 70 6.64 4.48 5.22
C PHE A 70 6.81 5.43 4.03
N CYS A 71 7.95 5.44 3.34
CA CYS A 71 8.22 6.35 2.20
C CYS A 71 9.42 5.89 1.34
N CYS A 72 9.73 6.74 0.36
CA CYS A 72 11.07 6.94 -0.16
C CYS A 72 11.59 5.78 -1.02
N LEU A 73 10.69 4.98 -1.60
CA LEU A 73 10.98 4.10 -2.71
C LEU A 73 10.91 4.91 -4.01
N ASN A 74 11.99 4.90 -4.76
CA ASN A 74 12.13 5.62 -6.03
C ASN A 74 12.31 4.62 -7.16
N ALA A 75 11.54 4.78 -8.23
CA ALA A 75 11.60 3.93 -9.41
C ALA A 75 11.21 4.72 -10.65
N THR A 76 11.39 4.13 -11.83
CA THR A 76 10.92 4.74 -13.08
C THR A 76 9.40 4.80 -13.11
N LEU A 77 8.86 5.79 -13.82
CA LEU A 77 7.40 5.91 -14.00
C LEU A 77 6.82 4.64 -14.67
N ARG A 78 7.57 4.03 -15.57
CA ARG A 78 7.16 2.82 -16.28
C ARG A 78 7.07 1.60 -15.34
N ASP A 79 7.97 1.48 -14.40
CA ASP A 79 7.95 0.39 -13.42
C ASP A 79 6.88 0.60 -12.36
N TRP A 80 6.62 1.86 -11.95
CA TRP A 80 5.42 2.19 -11.20
C TRP A 80 4.13 1.83 -11.96
N GLY A 81 4.11 2.01 -13.28
CA GLY A 81 3.02 1.57 -14.15
C GLY A 81 2.81 0.06 -14.14
N ARG A 82 3.88 -0.75 -14.15
CA ARG A 82 3.79 -2.22 -13.99
C ARG A 82 3.19 -2.62 -12.65
N LEU A 83 3.67 -2.01 -11.56
CA LEU A 83 3.08 -2.25 -10.24
C LEU A 83 1.60 -1.86 -10.21
N ALA A 84 1.25 -0.72 -10.78
CA ALA A 84 -0.13 -0.26 -10.87
C ALA A 84 -1.02 -1.24 -11.66
N LEU A 85 -0.51 -1.81 -12.75
CA LEU A 85 -1.21 -2.86 -13.51
C LEU A 85 -1.36 -4.17 -12.72
N LEU A 86 -0.36 -4.56 -11.96
CA LEU A 86 -0.47 -5.71 -11.04
C LEU A 86 -1.63 -5.50 -10.06
N LEU A 87 -1.74 -4.30 -9.46
CA LEU A 87 -2.83 -3.95 -8.54
C LEU A 87 -4.19 -3.93 -9.25
N ALA A 88 -4.27 -3.38 -10.49
CA ALA A 88 -5.49 -3.35 -11.28
C ALA A 88 -5.97 -4.75 -11.75
N ARG A 89 -5.10 -5.74 -11.68
CA ARG A 89 -5.40 -7.15 -12.00
C ARG A 89 -5.57 -8.01 -10.76
N ASP A 90 -5.85 -7.42 -9.62
CA ASP A 90 -5.99 -8.13 -8.34
C ASP A 90 -4.80 -9.02 -8.00
N GLY A 91 -3.60 -8.52 -8.25
CA GLY A 91 -2.35 -9.21 -7.92
C GLY A 91 -1.94 -10.30 -8.91
N GLU A 92 -2.62 -10.41 -10.05
CA GLU A 92 -2.25 -11.35 -11.12
C GLU A 92 -1.31 -10.69 -12.14
N TRP A 93 -0.26 -11.39 -12.54
CA TRP A 93 0.68 -10.98 -13.58
C TRP A 93 1.02 -12.15 -14.49
N GLU A 94 0.71 -12.02 -15.77
CA GLU A 94 1.01 -13.04 -16.81
C GLU A 94 0.60 -14.46 -16.42
N GLY A 95 -0.61 -14.61 -15.88
CA GLY A 95 -1.17 -15.90 -15.45
C GLY A 95 -0.68 -16.39 -14.09
N ARG A 96 0.15 -15.62 -13.39
CA ARG A 96 0.66 -15.94 -12.05
C ARG A 96 0.03 -15.04 -10.99
N GLN A 97 -0.49 -15.61 -9.93
CA GLN A 97 -0.99 -14.85 -8.78
C GLN A 97 0.19 -14.47 -7.87
N LEU A 98 0.67 -13.24 -7.94
CA LEU A 98 1.78 -12.73 -7.12
C LEU A 98 1.32 -12.23 -5.75
N ILE A 99 0.14 -11.59 -5.70
CA ILE A 99 -0.52 -11.16 -4.47
C ILE A 99 -1.86 -11.90 -4.38
N PRO A 100 -2.20 -12.55 -3.27
CA PRO A 100 -3.47 -13.28 -3.15
C PRO A 100 -4.67 -12.40 -3.50
N ARG A 101 -5.55 -12.89 -4.37
CA ARG A 101 -6.72 -12.13 -4.84
C ARG A 101 -7.65 -11.73 -3.70
N ASP A 102 -7.88 -12.62 -2.75
CA ASP A 102 -8.75 -12.35 -1.61
C ASP A 102 -8.17 -11.25 -0.73
N TRP A 103 -6.84 -11.24 -0.53
CA TRP A 103 -6.15 -10.14 0.14
C TRP A 103 -6.33 -8.80 -0.60
N MET A 104 -6.16 -8.79 -1.92
CA MET A 104 -6.37 -7.57 -2.72
C MET A 104 -7.79 -7.03 -2.54
N ARG A 105 -8.78 -7.90 -2.56
CA ARG A 105 -10.18 -7.51 -2.36
C ARG A 105 -10.44 -7.01 -0.95
N GLU A 106 -9.98 -7.72 0.06
CA GLU A 106 -10.10 -7.30 1.47
C GLU A 106 -9.46 -5.93 1.70
N ALA A 107 -8.26 -5.72 1.18
CA ALA A 107 -7.48 -4.49 1.37
C ALA A 107 -8.04 -3.27 0.63
N THR A 108 -8.85 -3.47 -0.41
CA THR A 108 -9.26 -2.39 -1.32
C THR A 108 -10.78 -2.26 -1.52
N THR A 109 -11.58 -3.01 -0.77
CA THR A 109 -13.05 -2.90 -0.82
C THR A 109 -13.54 -2.12 0.38
N ALA A 110 -14.40 -1.12 0.13
CA ALA A 110 -15.12 -0.44 1.19
C ALA A 110 -15.98 -1.44 1.97
N THR A 111 -15.76 -1.52 3.27
CA THR A 111 -16.55 -2.37 4.17
C THR A 111 -17.76 -1.63 4.74
N ALA A 112 -18.50 -2.25 5.64
CA ALA A 112 -19.70 -1.69 6.26
C ALA A 112 -19.51 -0.24 6.75
N PRO A 113 -20.58 0.58 6.77
CA PRO A 113 -20.52 1.94 7.28
C PRO A 113 -19.91 2.01 8.68
N GLY A 114 -19.03 2.98 8.90
CA GLY A 114 -18.31 3.16 10.17
C GLY A 114 -16.95 2.47 10.25
N HIS A 115 -16.64 1.56 9.35
CA HIS A 115 -15.28 1.01 9.23
C HIS A 115 -14.35 1.98 8.49
N PHE A 116 -13.05 2.03 8.85
CA PHE A 116 -12.11 2.98 8.26
C PHE A 116 -11.88 2.78 6.75
N LEU A 117 -12.17 1.62 6.20
CA LEU A 117 -12.17 1.39 4.75
C LEU A 117 -13.34 2.10 4.04
N ALA A 118 -14.42 2.45 4.74
CA ALA A 118 -15.53 3.16 4.11
C ALA A 118 -15.14 4.61 3.78
N PRO A 119 -15.44 5.12 2.57
CA PRO A 119 -15.18 6.51 2.21
C PRO A 119 -15.80 7.49 3.22
N GLY A 120 -15.05 8.53 3.57
CA GLY A 120 -15.45 9.55 4.54
C GLY A 120 -15.12 9.24 5.99
N THR A 121 -14.59 8.07 6.30
CA THR A 121 -14.26 7.66 7.67
C THR A 121 -12.81 7.98 8.06
N ALA A 122 -11.87 7.91 7.11
CA ALA A 122 -10.47 8.22 7.37
C ALA A 122 -10.11 9.68 7.03
N ALA A 123 -10.70 10.23 5.99
CA ALA A 123 -10.58 11.62 5.58
C ALA A 123 -11.90 12.07 4.93
N ARG A 124 -12.03 13.38 4.63
CA ARG A 124 -13.28 13.98 4.13
C ARG A 124 -14.00 13.17 3.06
N PHE A 125 -13.25 12.50 2.18
CA PHE A 125 -13.80 11.73 1.06
C PHE A 125 -13.30 10.29 1.01
N TYR A 126 -12.25 9.94 1.79
CA TYR A 126 -11.54 8.67 1.64
C TYR A 126 -11.75 7.77 2.85
N GLY A 127 -11.81 6.47 2.59
CA GLY A 127 -11.49 5.44 3.55
C GLY A 127 -9.99 5.12 3.52
N TYR A 128 -9.49 4.41 4.52
CA TYR A 128 -8.10 3.98 4.58
C TYR A 128 -7.95 2.67 5.36
N GLY A 129 -7.17 1.76 4.83
CA GLY A 129 -6.74 0.55 5.49
C GLY A 129 -5.71 -0.19 4.66
N PHE A 130 -4.96 -1.09 5.27
CA PHE A 130 -3.96 -1.90 4.59
C PHE A 130 -2.98 -1.09 3.72
N GLN A 131 -2.61 0.12 4.18
CA GLN A 131 -1.76 1.09 3.48
C GLN A 131 -2.34 1.61 2.16
N THR A 132 -3.66 1.59 2.00
CA THR A 132 -4.37 1.94 0.76
C THR A 132 -5.49 2.95 1.03
N TRP A 133 -5.63 3.98 0.20
CA TRP A 133 -6.73 4.93 0.22
C TRP A 133 -7.89 4.39 -0.61
N ILE A 134 -9.06 4.24 0.00
CA ILE A 134 -10.28 3.83 -0.69
C ILE A 134 -11.00 5.09 -1.19
N LEU A 135 -11.21 5.16 -2.49
CA LEU A 135 -11.84 6.32 -3.12
C LEU A 135 -13.37 6.27 -2.95
N PRO A 136 -14.02 7.45 -2.91
CA PRO A 136 -15.48 7.50 -2.92
C PRO A 136 -16.02 6.94 -4.23
N ASN A 137 -17.10 6.21 -4.15
CA ASN A 137 -17.82 5.75 -5.34
C ASN A 137 -18.34 6.97 -6.12
N GLY A 138 -17.80 7.18 -7.31
CA GLY A 138 -18.06 8.36 -8.13
C GLY A 138 -19.47 8.39 -8.76
N GLY A 139 -20.53 8.17 -7.99
CA GLY A 139 -21.92 8.35 -8.42
C GLY A 139 -22.45 7.36 -9.48
N MET A 140 -21.65 6.44 -9.95
CA MET A 140 -21.96 5.47 -11.00
C MET A 140 -21.86 4.00 -10.51
N GLY A 141 -22.52 3.69 -9.42
CA GLY A 141 -22.51 2.34 -8.85
C GLY A 141 -21.38 2.11 -7.84
N GLU A 142 -21.41 0.96 -7.18
CA GLU A 142 -20.42 0.54 -6.16
C GLU A 142 -19.13 0.05 -6.81
N ARG A 143 -18.41 0.93 -7.51
CA ARG A 143 -17.14 0.57 -8.14
C ARG A 143 -16.02 0.58 -7.11
N ARG A 144 -15.23 -0.49 -7.11
CA ARG A 144 -14.05 -0.59 -6.27
C ARG A 144 -12.90 0.23 -6.89
N GLN A 145 -12.59 1.38 -6.29
CA GLN A 145 -11.50 2.25 -6.68
C GLN A 145 -10.63 2.59 -5.48
N PHE A 146 -9.34 2.59 -5.67
CA PHE A 146 -8.39 2.89 -4.60
C PHE A 146 -7.15 3.61 -5.13
N ALA A 147 -6.37 4.16 -4.21
CA ALA A 147 -5.17 4.92 -4.54
C ALA A 147 -4.02 4.68 -3.56
N LEU A 148 -2.81 4.84 -4.07
CA LEU A 148 -1.61 5.08 -3.28
C LEU A 148 -1.22 6.54 -3.51
N LEU A 149 -1.16 7.33 -2.44
CA LEU A 149 -0.95 8.78 -2.53
C LEU A 149 0.33 9.17 -1.80
N GLY A 150 1.19 9.93 -2.47
CA GLY A 150 2.42 10.47 -1.92
C GLY A 150 2.27 11.94 -1.51
N ILE A 151 3.03 12.35 -0.51
CA ILE A 151 2.96 13.69 0.10
C ILE A 151 3.32 14.83 -0.87
N HIS A 152 4.05 14.52 -1.95
CA HIS A 152 4.45 15.52 -2.95
C HIS A 152 3.59 15.43 -4.23
N GLY A 153 2.40 14.84 -4.16
CA GLY A 153 1.46 14.76 -5.27
C GLY A 153 1.68 13.55 -6.18
N GLN A 154 2.53 12.60 -5.81
CA GLN A 154 2.59 11.32 -6.50
C GLN A 154 1.29 10.55 -6.26
N ALA A 155 0.77 9.93 -7.30
CA ALA A 155 -0.45 9.15 -7.21
C ALA A 155 -0.40 7.90 -8.09
N ILE A 156 -0.91 6.81 -7.56
CA ILE A 156 -1.34 5.65 -8.33
C ILE A 156 -2.83 5.50 -8.08
N LEU A 157 -3.64 5.70 -9.13
CA LEU A 157 -5.08 5.50 -9.08
C LEU A 157 -5.43 4.18 -9.76
N VAL A 158 -6.23 3.35 -9.12
CA VAL A 158 -6.52 1.98 -9.58
C VAL A 158 -8.01 1.73 -9.62
N ASP A 159 -8.48 1.22 -10.77
CA ASP A 159 -9.85 0.74 -11.00
C ASP A 159 -9.77 -0.70 -11.54
N PRO A 160 -9.87 -1.70 -10.67
CA PRO A 160 -9.73 -3.09 -11.10
C PRO A 160 -10.85 -3.58 -12.01
N GLU A 161 -12.07 -3.02 -11.90
CA GLU A 161 -13.20 -3.40 -12.76
C GLU A 161 -12.98 -2.98 -14.20
N GLN A 162 -12.32 -1.85 -14.41
CA GLN A 162 -11.92 -1.39 -15.74
C GLN A 162 -10.51 -1.88 -16.15
N ARG A 163 -9.81 -2.59 -15.28
CA ARG A 163 -8.39 -2.96 -15.43
C ARG A 163 -7.54 -1.75 -15.79
N LEU A 164 -7.86 -0.62 -15.17
CA LEU A 164 -7.24 0.67 -15.42
C LEU A 164 -6.39 1.08 -14.22
N ALA A 165 -5.21 1.58 -14.52
CA ALA A 165 -4.37 2.25 -13.56
C ALA A 165 -3.78 3.52 -14.17
N LEU A 166 -3.66 4.58 -13.37
CA LEU A 166 -3.05 5.85 -13.73
C LEU A 166 -1.92 6.14 -12.73
N VAL A 167 -0.77 6.48 -13.25
CA VAL A 167 0.41 6.86 -12.45
C VAL A 167 0.84 8.26 -12.82
#